data_76b852f3864d6294ece6c9626d01f1c1
#
_entry.id   76b852f3864d6294ece6c9626d01f1c1
#
_cell.length_a   1.000
_cell.length_b   1.000
_cell.length_c   1.000
_cell.angle_alpha   90.00
_cell.angle_beta   90.00
_cell.angle_gamma   90.00
#
_symmetry.space_group_name_H-M   'P 1'
#
loop_
_entity.id
_entity.type
_entity.pdbx_description
1 polymer ?
#
loop_
_entity_poly.entity_id
_entity_poly.type
_entity_poly.pdbx_seq_one_letter_code
_entity_poly.pdbx_strand_id
1 'polypeptide(L)'
;MKKHIAMLCAVLLTALAAFAPGAAAAGPALTATEAYCIIDADTGLVLAQQNMNEELHPASITKVMTLGLACEKAQGKWDNVKLTVSHEDVYSLAGTDSSHIALQEGEEVPLTDALYATMMASANDGANLLAEYFGGGSIEGG
;
A
#
# COMPACT_ATOMS: atom_id res chain seq x y z
N MET A 1 47.74 19.23 29.54
CA MET A 1 47.37 17.93 28.99
C MET A 1 46.10 17.33 29.62
N LYS A 2 46.02 17.08 30.94
CA LYS A 2 44.84 16.44 31.58
C LYS A 2 43.51 17.19 31.34
N LYS A 3 43.50 18.54 31.35
CA LYS A 3 42.29 19.36 31.11
C LYS A 3 41.76 19.26 29.66
N HIS A 4 42.63 19.14 28.66
CA HIS A 4 42.25 19.02 27.26
C HIS A 4 41.72 17.61 26.94
N ILE A 5 42.27 16.58 27.60
CA ILE A 5 41.79 15.21 27.47
C ILE A 5 40.37 15.09 28.06
N ALA A 6 40.12 15.66 29.24
CA ALA A 6 38.81 15.66 29.88
C ALA A 6 37.74 16.38 29.02
N MET A 7 38.12 17.52 28.41
CA MET A 7 37.22 18.26 27.52
C MET A 7 36.94 17.52 26.22
N LEU A 8 37.93 16.83 25.65
CA LEU A 8 37.77 16.00 24.48
C LEU A 8 36.84 14.79 24.74
N CYS A 9 37.02 14.12 25.91
CA CYS A 9 36.12 13.02 26.32
C CYS A 9 34.70 13.51 26.57
N ALA A 10 34.50 14.70 27.14
CA ALA A 10 33.15 15.25 27.34
C ALA A 10 32.44 15.56 26.01
N VAL A 11 33.17 16.10 25.03
CA VAL A 11 32.61 16.37 23.67
C VAL A 11 32.31 15.07 22.92
N LEU A 12 33.15 14.04 23.05
CA LEU A 12 32.89 12.74 22.46
C LEU A 12 31.66 12.05 23.08
N LEU A 13 31.50 12.15 24.40
CA LEU A 13 30.34 11.56 25.09
C LEU A 13 29.01 12.25 24.71
N THR A 14 29.02 13.57 24.53
CA THR A 14 27.84 14.31 24.10
C THR A 14 27.50 14.04 22.62
N ALA A 15 28.51 13.87 21.77
CA ALA A 15 28.30 13.49 20.38
C ALA A 15 27.75 12.06 20.24
N LEU A 16 28.17 11.12 21.10
CA LEU A 16 27.64 9.75 21.10
C LEU A 16 26.17 9.67 21.56
N ALA A 17 25.77 10.54 22.49
CA ALA A 17 24.39 10.63 22.97
C ALA A 17 23.43 11.19 21.91
N ALA A 18 23.93 12.02 20.97
CA ALA A 18 23.12 12.56 19.88
C ALA A 18 22.83 11.55 18.76
N PHE A 19 23.56 10.42 18.73
CA PHE A 19 23.37 9.31 17.79
C PHE A 19 22.73 8.08 18.44
N ALA A 20 22.19 8.17 19.64
CA ALA A 20 21.39 7.09 20.18
C ALA A 20 20.16 6.93 19.26
N PRO A 21 19.96 5.77 18.61
CA PRO A 21 18.71 5.52 17.90
C PRO A 21 17.60 5.73 18.94
N GLY A 22 16.69 6.67 18.65
CA GLY A 22 15.55 6.92 19.52
C GLY A 22 14.90 5.57 19.82
N ALA A 23 14.81 5.22 21.11
CA ALA A 23 14.08 4.03 21.50
C ALA A 23 12.66 4.22 20.95
N ALA A 24 12.32 3.51 19.88
CA ALA A 24 10.95 3.47 19.42
C ALA A 24 10.11 3.04 20.62
N ALA A 25 9.23 3.91 21.06
CA ALA A 25 8.31 3.55 22.13
C ALA A 25 7.59 2.27 21.67
N ALA A 26 7.65 1.23 22.50
CA ALA A 26 6.92 0.01 22.19
C ALA A 26 5.45 0.41 22.02
N GLY A 27 4.95 0.32 20.79
CA GLY A 27 3.54 0.57 20.51
C GLY A 27 2.66 -0.42 21.27
N PRO A 28 1.36 -0.17 21.35
CA PRO A 28 0.44 -1.10 21.98
C PRO A 28 0.57 -2.48 21.34
N ALA A 29 0.71 -3.52 22.16
CA ALA A 29 0.71 -4.89 21.67
C ALA A 29 -0.67 -5.21 21.09
N LEU A 30 -0.78 -5.22 19.77
CA LEU A 30 -2.00 -5.62 19.07
C LEU A 30 -2.00 -7.15 18.97
N THR A 31 -2.63 -7.80 19.92
CA THR A 31 -2.61 -9.28 20.06
C THR A 31 -3.41 -10.01 18.99
N ALA A 32 -4.22 -9.29 18.21
CA ALA A 32 -5.09 -9.86 17.17
C ALA A 32 -4.52 -9.72 15.74
N THR A 33 -3.33 -9.14 15.59
CA THR A 33 -2.75 -8.81 14.27
C THR A 33 -1.38 -9.48 14.16
N GLU A 34 -1.15 -10.21 13.08
CA GLU A 34 0.13 -10.88 12.84
C GLU A 34 1.25 -9.89 12.55
N ALA A 35 0.95 -8.86 11.77
CA ALA A 35 1.88 -7.78 11.43
C ALA A 35 1.18 -6.43 11.35
N TYR A 36 1.89 -5.37 11.68
CA TYR A 36 1.43 -3.99 11.45
C TYR A 36 2.61 -3.02 11.32
N CYS A 37 2.35 -1.90 10.66
CA CYS A 37 3.24 -0.76 10.61
C CYS A 37 2.40 0.53 10.68
N ILE A 38 2.70 1.39 11.64
CA ILE A 38 2.08 2.70 11.81
C ILE A 38 3.12 3.75 11.48
N ILE A 39 2.83 4.56 10.48
CA ILE A 39 3.75 5.58 9.96
C ILE A 39 3.10 6.95 10.08
N ASP A 40 3.87 7.92 10.51
CA ASP A 40 3.51 9.32 10.37
C ASP A 40 3.58 9.71 8.88
N ALA A 41 2.45 10.12 8.30
CA ALA A 41 2.34 10.35 6.87
C ALA A 41 3.15 11.56 6.36
N ASP A 42 3.37 12.55 7.23
CA ASP A 42 4.07 13.78 6.85
C ASP A 42 5.60 13.61 6.89
N THR A 43 6.08 12.84 7.86
CA THR A 43 7.52 12.66 8.11
C THR A 43 8.09 11.33 7.63
N GLY A 44 7.22 10.33 7.38
CA GLY A 44 7.63 8.96 7.10
C GLY A 44 8.16 8.19 8.32
N LEU A 45 8.05 8.77 9.52
CA LEU A 45 8.56 8.14 10.74
C LEU A 45 7.68 6.95 11.14
N VAL A 46 8.30 5.79 11.34
CA VAL A 46 7.61 4.62 11.89
C VAL A 46 7.35 4.84 13.38
N LEU A 47 6.08 4.98 13.75
CA LEU A 47 5.64 5.22 15.12
C LEU A 47 5.53 3.91 15.92
N ALA A 48 5.08 2.84 15.27
CA ALA A 48 4.98 1.51 15.86
C ALA A 48 4.98 0.45 14.76
N GLN A 49 5.50 -0.72 15.07
CA GLN A 49 5.55 -1.84 14.13
C GLN A 49 5.59 -3.20 14.85
N GLN A 50 5.12 -4.22 14.15
CA GLN A 50 5.31 -5.62 14.51
C GLN A 50 5.43 -6.41 13.21
N ASN A 51 6.46 -7.25 13.07
CA ASN A 51 6.68 -8.12 11.92
C ASN A 51 6.56 -7.43 10.54
N MET A 52 6.88 -6.14 10.46
CA MET A 52 6.59 -5.32 9.27
C MET A 52 7.34 -5.77 8.00
N ASN A 53 8.39 -6.58 8.15
CA ASN A 53 9.20 -7.10 7.03
C ASN A 53 8.93 -8.58 6.76
N GLU A 54 7.97 -9.19 7.43
CA GLU A 54 7.60 -10.58 7.14
C GLU A 54 6.70 -10.66 5.91
N GLU A 55 6.94 -11.65 5.08
CA GLU A 55 6.10 -11.96 3.93
C GLU A 55 4.83 -12.68 4.41
N LEU A 56 3.71 -12.00 4.30
CA LEU A 56 2.40 -12.48 4.72
C LEU A 56 1.40 -12.37 3.56
N HIS A 57 0.31 -13.07 3.67
CA HIS A 57 -0.80 -12.97 2.74
C HIS A 57 -1.76 -11.84 3.17
N PRO A 58 -1.64 -10.62 2.63
CA PRO A 58 -2.39 -9.46 3.12
C PRO A 58 -3.87 -9.47 2.68
N ALA A 59 -4.30 -10.46 1.92
CA ALA A 59 -5.64 -10.53 1.34
C ALA A 59 -6.02 -9.21 0.62
N SER A 60 -7.21 -8.69 0.83
CA SER A 60 -7.69 -7.48 0.15
C SER A 60 -6.93 -6.19 0.48
N ILE A 61 -6.05 -6.19 1.47
CA ILE A 61 -5.14 -5.03 1.69
C ILE A 61 -4.23 -4.82 0.47
N THR A 62 -3.94 -5.86 -0.32
CA THR A 62 -3.24 -5.75 -1.60
C THR A 62 -3.83 -4.70 -2.52
N LYS A 63 -5.15 -4.50 -2.51
CA LYS A 63 -5.85 -3.53 -3.35
C LYS A 63 -5.44 -2.08 -3.08
N VAL A 64 -4.91 -1.79 -1.90
CA VAL A 64 -4.33 -0.47 -1.60
C VAL A 64 -3.15 -0.17 -2.54
N MET A 65 -2.33 -1.18 -2.84
CA MET A 65 -1.23 -1.03 -3.82
C MET A 65 -1.79 -0.87 -5.24
N THR A 66 -2.75 -1.68 -5.64
CA THR A 66 -3.41 -1.56 -6.96
C THR A 66 -3.97 -0.15 -7.18
N LEU A 67 -4.70 0.38 -6.18
CA LEU A 67 -5.22 1.74 -6.26
C LEU A 67 -4.12 2.80 -6.27
N GLY A 68 -3.09 2.64 -5.43
CA GLY A 68 -1.96 3.56 -5.39
C GLY A 68 -1.29 3.70 -6.76
N LEU A 69 -1.00 2.57 -7.42
CA LEU A 69 -0.41 2.55 -8.75
C LEU A 69 -1.37 3.12 -9.81
N ALA A 70 -2.66 2.76 -9.76
CA ALA A 70 -3.66 3.30 -10.68
C ALA A 70 -3.78 4.82 -10.53
N CYS A 71 -3.81 5.33 -9.30
CA CYS A 71 -3.84 6.75 -9.01
C CYS A 71 -2.59 7.48 -9.53
N GLU A 72 -1.41 6.92 -9.33
CA GLU A 72 -0.14 7.47 -9.84
C GLU A 72 -0.14 7.52 -11.37
N LYS A 73 -0.52 6.43 -12.02
CA LYS A 73 -0.55 6.33 -13.49
C LYS A 73 -1.63 7.23 -14.12
N ALA A 74 -2.75 7.40 -13.46
CA ALA A 74 -3.82 8.31 -13.91
C ALA A 74 -3.41 9.78 -13.90
N GLN A 75 -2.44 10.18 -13.08
CA GLN A 75 -1.90 11.55 -13.00
C GLN A 75 -2.99 12.63 -12.86
N GLY A 76 -4.03 12.35 -12.08
CA GLY A 76 -5.15 13.26 -11.86
C GLY A 76 -6.14 13.38 -13.04
N LYS A 77 -6.00 12.56 -14.08
CA LYS A 77 -6.93 12.51 -15.22
C LYS A 77 -8.05 11.51 -14.92
N TRP A 78 -8.90 11.85 -13.97
CA TRP A 78 -10.00 10.99 -13.54
C TRP A 78 -11.26 11.15 -14.40
N ASP A 79 -11.51 12.38 -14.83
CA ASP A 79 -12.73 12.73 -15.54
C ASP A 79 -12.68 12.28 -17.01
N ASN A 80 -13.77 11.74 -17.46
CA ASN A 80 -14.00 11.26 -18.83
C ASN A 80 -13.16 10.07 -19.30
N VAL A 81 -12.45 9.36 -18.37
CA VAL A 81 -11.81 8.09 -18.68
C VAL A 81 -12.80 6.97 -18.41
N LYS A 82 -13.05 6.16 -19.40
CA LYS A 82 -13.85 4.94 -19.30
C LYS A 82 -13.01 3.73 -19.63
N LEU A 83 -13.20 2.69 -18.87
CA LEU A 83 -12.54 1.40 -19.01
C LEU A 83 -13.54 0.42 -19.60
N THR A 84 -13.14 -0.35 -20.60
CA THR A 84 -13.97 -1.40 -21.16
C THR A 84 -13.63 -2.72 -20.48
N VAL A 85 -14.61 -3.34 -19.86
CA VAL A 85 -14.46 -4.62 -19.16
C VAL A 85 -14.16 -5.72 -20.16
N SER A 86 -13.05 -6.41 -19.98
CA SER A 86 -12.67 -7.55 -20.82
C SER A 86 -13.29 -8.86 -20.33
N HIS A 87 -13.19 -9.89 -21.16
CA HIS A 87 -13.54 -11.25 -20.78
C HIS A 87 -12.71 -11.70 -19.56
N GLU A 88 -11.41 -11.40 -19.55
CA GLU A 88 -10.47 -11.84 -18.54
C GLU A 88 -10.77 -11.18 -17.17
N ASP A 89 -11.18 -9.91 -17.15
CA ASP A 89 -11.54 -9.20 -15.92
C ASP A 89 -12.60 -9.91 -15.09
N VAL A 90 -13.52 -10.58 -15.77
CA VAL A 90 -14.68 -11.22 -15.15
C VAL A 90 -14.48 -12.73 -15.00
N TYR A 91 -14.08 -13.41 -16.08
CA TYR A 91 -14.07 -14.87 -16.12
C TYR A 91 -12.86 -15.48 -15.37
N SER A 92 -11.77 -14.74 -15.15
CA SER A 92 -10.68 -15.18 -14.26
C SER A 92 -11.14 -15.42 -12.83
N LEU A 93 -12.27 -14.82 -12.43
CA LEU A 93 -12.85 -14.98 -11.09
C LEU A 93 -13.87 -16.11 -11.01
N ALA A 94 -14.23 -16.74 -12.14
CA ALA A 94 -15.26 -17.77 -12.19
C ALA A 94 -14.91 -18.97 -11.30
N GLY A 95 -15.84 -19.36 -10.42
CA GLY A 95 -15.65 -20.46 -9.49
C GLY A 95 -14.80 -20.13 -8.26
N THR A 96 -14.44 -18.87 -8.05
CA THR A 96 -13.79 -18.41 -6.83
C THR A 96 -14.81 -17.78 -5.87
N ASP A 97 -14.47 -17.75 -4.56
CA ASP A 97 -15.26 -17.03 -3.55
C ASP A 97 -14.83 -15.55 -3.45
N SER A 98 -14.30 -15.00 -4.53
CA SER A 98 -13.79 -13.64 -4.57
C SER A 98 -14.93 -12.62 -4.55
N SER A 99 -14.78 -11.56 -3.74
CA SER A 99 -15.69 -10.41 -3.77
C SER A 99 -15.63 -9.72 -5.13
N HIS A 100 -16.78 -9.41 -5.73
CA HIS A 100 -16.91 -8.71 -7.01
C HIS A 100 -18.20 -7.89 -7.05
N ILE A 101 -18.32 -6.96 -7.97
CA ILE A 101 -19.52 -6.16 -8.22
C ILE A 101 -20.32 -6.63 -9.44
N ALA A 102 -19.97 -7.78 -9.98
CA ALA A 102 -20.62 -8.41 -11.13
C ALA A 102 -20.57 -7.57 -12.41
N LEU A 103 -19.40 -7.00 -12.72
CA LEU A 103 -19.15 -6.35 -14.01
C LEU A 103 -19.45 -7.33 -15.17
N GLN A 104 -19.87 -6.77 -16.30
CA GLN A 104 -20.19 -7.55 -17.48
C GLN A 104 -19.16 -7.28 -18.59
N GLU A 105 -18.77 -8.32 -19.31
CA GLU A 105 -17.91 -8.18 -20.49
C GLU A 105 -18.50 -7.15 -21.48
N GLY A 106 -17.66 -6.22 -21.92
CA GLY A 106 -18.03 -5.12 -22.80
C GLY A 106 -18.68 -3.91 -22.12
N GLU A 107 -18.88 -3.96 -20.80
CA GLU A 107 -19.37 -2.81 -20.03
C GLU A 107 -18.33 -1.67 -20.03
N GLU A 108 -18.79 -0.43 -20.16
CA GLU A 108 -17.96 0.75 -20.01
C GLU A 108 -18.08 1.33 -18.60
N VAL A 109 -17.04 1.23 -17.82
CA VAL A 109 -16.99 1.68 -16.42
C VAL A 109 -16.14 2.96 -16.30
N PRO A 110 -16.65 4.05 -15.74
CA PRO A 110 -15.84 5.20 -15.43
C PRO A 110 -14.66 4.82 -14.51
N LEU A 111 -13.48 5.38 -14.78
CA LEU A 111 -12.28 5.10 -13.97
C LEU A 111 -12.53 5.33 -12.47
N THR A 112 -13.20 6.43 -12.13
CA THR A 112 -13.56 6.76 -10.75
C THR A 112 -14.41 5.67 -10.10
N ASP A 113 -15.37 5.11 -10.83
CA ASP A 113 -16.27 4.07 -10.33
C ASP A 113 -15.52 2.76 -10.13
N ALA A 114 -14.60 2.40 -11.04
CA ALA A 114 -13.72 1.25 -10.88
C ALA A 114 -12.83 1.36 -9.64
N LEU A 115 -12.25 2.54 -9.37
CA LEU A 115 -11.46 2.81 -8.18
C LEU A 115 -12.30 2.67 -6.90
N TYR A 116 -13.48 3.28 -6.86
CA TYR A 116 -14.39 3.17 -5.71
C TYR A 116 -14.87 1.74 -5.49
N ALA A 117 -15.25 1.03 -6.54
CA ALA A 117 -15.69 -0.36 -6.44
C ALA A 117 -14.57 -1.25 -5.88
N THR A 118 -13.36 -1.10 -6.39
CA THR A 118 -12.19 -1.85 -5.92
C THR A 118 -11.93 -1.63 -4.44
N MET A 119 -12.03 -0.38 -3.95
CA MET A 119 -11.74 -0.08 -2.56
C MET A 119 -12.91 -0.35 -1.61
N MET A 120 -14.12 0.08 -1.95
CA MET A 120 -15.26 0.06 -1.04
C MET A 120 -15.96 -1.30 -1.00
N ALA A 121 -16.10 -1.95 -2.15
CA ALA A 121 -16.70 -3.29 -2.26
C ALA A 121 -15.65 -4.41 -2.25
N SER A 122 -14.36 -4.06 -2.18
CA SER A 122 -13.27 -5.02 -2.35
C SER A 122 -13.38 -5.82 -3.66
N ALA A 123 -13.89 -5.18 -4.72
CA ALA A 123 -14.20 -5.81 -5.99
C ALA A 123 -12.93 -6.29 -6.70
N ASN A 124 -12.84 -7.61 -6.95
CA ASN A 124 -11.71 -8.19 -7.68
C ASN A 124 -11.84 -7.96 -9.18
N ASP A 125 -13.06 -7.97 -9.73
CA ASP A 125 -13.33 -7.58 -11.13
C ASP A 125 -12.93 -6.11 -11.39
N GLY A 126 -13.21 -5.22 -10.47
CA GLY A 126 -12.73 -3.83 -10.52
C GLY A 126 -11.20 -3.72 -10.45
N ALA A 127 -10.56 -4.54 -9.61
CA ALA A 127 -9.10 -4.57 -9.50
C ALA A 127 -8.45 -5.11 -10.78
N ASN A 128 -9.00 -6.16 -11.38
CA ASN A 128 -8.57 -6.72 -12.66
C ASN A 128 -8.66 -5.68 -13.78
N LEU A 129 -9.79 -4.99 -13.88
CA LEU A 129 -10.03 -3.93 -14.86
C LEU A 129 -8.99 -2.80 -14.75
N LEU A 130 -8.65 -2.38 -13.53
CA LEU A 130 -7.61 -1.39 -13.28
C LEU A 130 -6.22 -1.91 -13.67
N ALA A 131 -5.91 -3.17 -13.31
CA ALA A 131 -4.63 -3.79 -13.63
C ALA A 131 -4.44 -3.95 -15.13
N GLU A 132 -5.46 -4.42 -15.85
CA GLU A 132 -5.42 -4.55 -17.31
C GLU A 132 -5.22 -3.19 -17.99
N TYR A 133 -6.02 -2.19 -17.61
CA TYR A 133 -5.94 -0.87 -18.22
C TYR A 133 -4.58 -0.20 -18.02
N PHE A 134 -4.04 -0.21 -16.81
CA PHE A 134 -2.78 0.42 -16.49
C PHE A 134 -1.56 -0.47 -16.73
N GLY A 135 -1.77 -1.79 -16.81
CA GLY A 135 -0.73 -2.79 -17.08
C GLY A 135 -0.42 -3.03 -18.54
N GLY A 136 -1.18 -2.42 -19.45
CA GLY A 136 -0.94 -2.50 -20.89
C GLY A 136 -1.75 -3.58 -21.60
N GLY A 137 -2.91 -3.93 -21.08
CA GLY A 137 -3.87 -4.84 -21.72
C GLY A 137 -3.74 -6.30 -21.28
N SER A 138 -3.14 -6.56 -20.12
CA SER A 138 -3.11 -7.89 -19.51
C SER A 138 -3.15 -7.79 -17.99
N ILE A 139 -3.93 -8.65 -17.36
CA ILE A 139 -3.97 -8.75 -15.90
C ILE A 139 -2.61 -9.24 -15.36
N GLU A 140 -1.94 -10.14 -16.07
CA GLU A 140 -0.64 -10.70 -15.67
C GLU A 140 0.52 -9.70 -15.78
N GLY A 141 0.35 -8.63 -16.53
CA GLY A 141 1.35 -7.57 -16.72
C GLY A 141 1.10 -6.29 -15.94
N GLY A 142 0.01 -6.24 -15.17
CA GLY A 142 -0.47 -5.08 -14.44
C GLY A 142 0.05 -4.97 -13.00
#